data_f344e0e076bfad34bf365e44020fab1d
#
_entry.id   f344e0e076bfad34bf365e44020fab1d
#
_cell.length_a   1.000
_cell.length_b   1.000
_cell.length_c   1.000
_cell.angle_alpha   90.00
_cell.angle_beta   90.00
_cell.angle_gamma   90.00
#
_symmetry.space_group_name_H-M   'P 1'
#
loop_
_entity.id
_entity.type
_entity.pdbx_description
1 polymer ?
#
loop_
_entity_poly.entity_id
_entity_poly.type
_entity_poly.pdbx_seq_one_letter_code
_entity_poly.pdbx_strand_id
1 'polypeptide(L)'
;VANKSLVTRRFEFTSAASATEAPLVAALFDLGYVKEVFLSQNYISITKTATESWDNIMHPAKDFIADYLQNGGHVLTDAALKEDPNEGAEQKAQQQNSPQTDQEKEIVAILEEFVTPAVAGDGGYIAFDSFDPETKTLRVLLQGACSGCPSSTVTLKNGIQTMLKEMTQGRVALVEAIND
;
A
#
# COMPACT_ATOMS: atom_id res chain seq x y z
N VAL A 1 -6.33 7.58 -11.25
CA VAL A 1 -7.48 6.90 -10.64
C VAL A 1 -8.36 6.40 -11.77
N ALA A 2 -8.60 5.10 -11.84
CA ALA A 2 -9.46 4.49 -12.84
C ALA A 2 -10.93 4.56 -12.38
N ASN A 3 -11.83 4.81 -13.34
CA ASN A 3 -13.28 4.75 -13.07
C ASN A 3 -13.81 3.31 -12.95
N LYS A 4 -12.93 2.32 -13.08
CA LYS A 4 -13.23 0.89 -13.02
C LYS A 4 -12.24 0.23 -12.07
N SER A 5 -12.71 -0.76 -11.31
CA SER A 5 -11.83 -1.59 -10.49
C SER A 5 -10.82 -2.31 -11.38
N LEU A 6 -9.54 -2.14 -11.08
CA LEU A 6 -8.42 -2.76 -11.78
C LEU A 6 -8.17 -4.18 -11.26
N VAL A 7 -8.26 -4.32 -9.94
CA VAL A 7 -8.03 -5.57 -9.21
C VAL A 7 -9.00 -5.67 -8.05
N THR A 8 -9.26 -6.87 -7.56
CA THR A 8 -10.16 -7.12 -6.41
C THR A 8 -9.45 -7.00 -5.07
N ARG A 9 -8.13 -7.11 -5.07
CA ARG A 9 -7.26 -7.04 -3.89
C ARG A 9 -6.00 -6.24 -4.21
N ARG A 10 -5.11 -6.07 -3.24
CA ARG A 10 -3.85 -5.35 -3.39
C ARG A 10 -2.73 -6.29 -3.80
N PHE A 11 -1.79 -5.74 -4.57
CA PHE A 11 -0.57 -6.44 -4.98
C PHE A 11 0.60 -5.47 -4.92
N GLU A 12 1.72 -5.93 -4.40
CA GLU A 12 2.97 -5.19 -4.39
C GLU A 12 4.05 -5.97 -5.15
N PHE A 13 4.75 -5.27 -6.03
CA PHE A 13 5.79 -5.83 -6.88
C PHE A 13 7.06 -5.01 -6.73
N THR A 14 8.08 -5.60 -6.15
CA THR A 14 9.38 -4.97 -5.91
C THR A 14 10.42 -5.29 -6.96
N SER A 15 10.07 -6.16 -7.92
CA SER A 15 10.94 -6.55 -9.04
C SER A 15 10.15 -7.08 -10.22
N ALA A 16 10.74 -7.03 -11.42
CA ALA A 16 10.15 -7.63 -12.62
C ALA A 16 9.92 -9.15 -12.46
N ALA A 17 10.77 -9.84 -11.69
CA ALA A 17 10.65 -11.28 -11.43
C ALA A 17 9.37 -11.63 -10.65
N SER A 18 8.86 -10.73 -9.81
CA SER A 18 7.60 -10.91 -9.08
C SER A 18 6.36 -10.65 -9.94
N ALA A 19 6.50 -10.04 -11.12
CA ALA A 19 5.40 -9.62 -11.99
C ALA A 19 5.00 -10.67 -13.06
N THR A 20 5.35 -11.94 -12.89
CA THR A 20 5.10 -13.03 -13.85
C THR A 20 3.60 -13.15 -14.21
N GLU A 21 2.72 -12.97 -13.24
CA GLU A 21 1.27 -13.06 -13.39
C GLU A 21 0.59 -11.68 -13.53
N ALA A 22 1.37 -10.62 -13.72
CA ALA A 22 0.91 -9.26 -13.84
C ALA A 22 1.46 -8.57 -15.12
N PRO A 23 0.90 -8.85 -16.30
CA PRO A 23 1.43 -8.38 -17.59
C PRO A 23 1.59 -6.86 -17.67
N LEU A 24 0.65 -6.09 -17.10
CA LEU A 24 0.79 -4.63 -17.04
C LEU A 24 2.00 -4.22 -16.20
N VAL A 25 2.21 -4.89 -15.06
CA VAL A 25 3.32 -4.58 -14.15
C VAL A 25 4.66 -4.95 -14.79
N ALA A 26 4.74 -6.12 -15.44
CA ALA A 26 5.93 -6.51 -16.19
C ALA A 26 6.29 -5.46 -17.26
N ALA A 27 5.30 -5.02 -18.05
CA ALA A 27 5.49 -3.97 -19.03
C ALA A 27 5.88 -2.61 -18.43
N LEU A 28 5.44 -2.30 -17.21
CA LEU A 28 5.89 -1.10 -16.48
C LEU A 28 7.36 -1.21 -16.06
N PHE A 29 7.82 -2.38 -15.60
CA PHE A 29 9.24 -2.59 -15.30
C PHE A 29 10.15 -2.48 -16.53
N ASP A 30 9.66 -2.87 -17.71
CA ASP A 30 10.38 -2.74 -18.98
C ASP A 30 10.67 -1.28 -19.37
N LEU A 31 9.95 -0.31 -18.81
CA LEU A 31 10.24 1.11 -19.02
C LEU A 31 11.57 1.58 -18.38
N GLY A 32 12.21 0.76 -17.55
CA GLY A 32 13.55 0.96 -17.01
C GLY A 32 13.67 2.00 -15.88
N TYR A 33 12.68 2.83 -15.67
CA TYR A 33 12.64 3.82 -14.58
C TYR A 33 11.73 3.43 -13.42
N VAL A 34 11.04 2.31 -13.53
CA VAL A 34 10.15 1.78 -12.49
C VAL A 34 10.94 0.89 -11.54
N LYS A 35 10.85 1.16 -10.25
CA LYS A 35 11.49 0.40 -9.17
C LYS A 35 10.52 -0.56 -8.50
N GLU A 36 9.32 -0.06 -8.18
CA GLU A 36 8.27 -0.80 -7.49
C GLU A 36 6.91 -0.41 -8.07
N VAL A 37 5.97 -1.34 -8.08
CA VAL A 37 4.59 -1.11 -8.49
C VAL A 37 3.65 -1.65 -7.42
N PHE A 38 2.70 -0.83 -6.99
CA PHE A 38 1.63 -1.22 -6.09
C PHE A 38 0.29 -1.08 -6.80
N LEU A 39 -0.47 -2.16 -6.84
CA LEU A 39 -1.82 -2.20 -7.39
C LEU A 39 -2.85 -2.21 -6.25
N SER A 40 -3.83 -1.33 -6.34
CA SER A 40 -5.01 -1.35 -5.49
C SER A 40 -6.27 -1.33 -6.34
N GLN A 41 -7.43 -1.41 -5.72
CA GLN A 41 -8.72 -1.59 -6.41
C GLN A 41 -8.91 -0.70 -7.63
N ASN A 42 -8.56 0.59 -7.52
CA ASN A 42 -8.82 1.60 -8.56
C ASN A 42 -7.63 2.52 -8.84
N TYR A 43 -6.44 2.20 -8.32
CA TYR A 43 -5.24 2.98 -8.60
C TYR A 43 -3.99 2.10 -8.69
N ILE A 44 -2.98 2.65 -9.35
CA ILE A 44 -1.63 2.09 -9.49
C ILE A 44 -0.67 3.12 -8.91
N SER A 45 0.15 2.72 -7.95
CA SER A 45 1.28 3.51 -7.48
C SER A 45 2.57 2.98 -8.09
N ILE A 46 3.39 3.89 -8.57
CA ILE A 46 4.70 3.58 -9.15
C ILE A 46 5.77 4.29 -8.33
N THR A 47 6.73 3.52 -7.84
CA THR A 47 7.96 4.05 -7.28
C THR A 47 9.03 4.05 -8.37
N LYS A 48 9.59 5.21 -8.67
CA LYS A 48 10.63 5.34 -9.69
C LYS A 48 12.03 5.06 -9.12
N THR A 49 12.97 4.76 -10.01
CA THR A 49 14.40 4.75 -9.68
C THR A 49 14.90 6.16 -9.32
N ALA A 50 16.02 6.24 -8.62
CA ALA A 50 16.59 7.53 -8.21
C ALA A 50 17.12 8.38 -9.38
N THR A 51 17.39 7.75 -10.52
CA THR A 51 18.03 8.37 -11.69
C THR A 51 17.11 9.29 -12.50
N GLU A 52 15.79 9.10 -12.43
CA GLU A 52 14.82 9.83 -13.25
C GLU A 52 14.04 10.87 -12.44
N SER A 53 13.56 11.91 -13.12
CA SER A 53 12.66 12.92 -12.55
C SER A 53 11.21 12.63 -12.91
N TRP A 54 10.28 12.88 -11.98
CA TRP A 54 8.85 12.77 -12.25
C TRP A 54 8.37 13.69 -13.38
N ASP A 55 9.01 14.84 -13.56
CA ASP A 55 8.67 15.78 -14.63
C ASP A 55 8.82 15.15 -16.02
N ASN A 56 9.78 14.24 -16.17
CA ASN A 56 10.07 13.56 -17.44
C ASN A 56 9.22 12.32 -17.66
N ILE A 57 8.87 11.58 -16.60
CA ILE A 57 8.27 10.25 -16.74
C ILE A 57 6.78 10.18 -16.41
N MET A 58 6.23 11.19 -15.73
CA MET A 58 4.83 11.14 -15.26
C MET A 58 3.84 11.06 -16.41
N HIS A 59 4.00 11.89 -17.46
CA HIS A 59 3.11 11.86 -18.63
C HIS A 59 3.29 10.59 -19.43
N PRO A 60 4.51 10.19 -19.85
CA PRO A 60 4.74 8.92 -20.53
C PRO A 60 4.20 7.70 -19.80
N ALA A 61 4.36 7.64 -18.47
CA ALA A 61 3.85 6.53 -17.68
C ALA A 61 2.32 6.48 -17.66
N LYS A 62 1.65 7.64 -17.55
CA LYS A 62 0.19 7.73 -17.60
C LYS A 62 -0.35 7.34 -18.94
N ASP A 63 0.25 7.85 -20.03
CA ASP A 63 -0.17 7.58 -21.40
C ASP A 63 0.03 6.08 -21.70
N PHE A 64 1.16 5.51 -21.31
CA PHE A 64 1.43 4.09 -21.45
C PHE A 64 0.35 3.22 -20.77
N ILE A 65 0.02 3.53 -19.51
CA ILE A 65 -1.01 2.78 -18.76
C ILE A 65 -2.38 2.94 -19.42
N ALA A 66 -2.72 4.15 -19.86
CA ALA A 66 -3.99 4.43 -20.52
C ALA A 66 -4.12 3.66 -21.82
N ASP A 67 -3.11 3.72 -22.68
CA ASP A 67 -3.07 3.01 -23.97
C ASP A 67 -3.10 1.50 -23.77
N TYR A 68 -2.34 0.98 -22.80
CA TYR A 68 -2.31 -0.44 -22.48
C TYR A 68 -3.70 -0.97 -22.10
N LEU A 69 -4.41 -0.24 -21.23
CA LEU A 69 -5.75 -0.62 -20.77
C LEU A 69 -6.82 -0.42 -21.87
N GLN A 70 -6.70 0.63 -22.70
CA GLN A 70 -7.63 0.88 -23.82
C GLN A 70 -7.51 -0.19 -24.92
N ASN A 71 -6.30 -0.70 -25.15
CA ASN A 71 -6.05 -1.78 -26.10
C ASN A 71 -6.43 -3.17 -25.55
N GLY A 72 -7.11 -3.24 -24.40
CA GLY A 72 -7.57 -4.49 -23.81
C GLY A 72 -6.48 -5.27 -23.07
N GLY A 73 -5.37 -4.62 -22.69
CA GLY A 73 -4.32 -5.23 -21.89
C GLY A 73 -4.83 -5.66 -20.52
N HIS A 74 -4.41 -6.84 -20.07
CA HIS A 74 -4.78 -7.37 -18.77
C HIS A 74 -3.86 -6.84 -17.68
N VAL A 75 -4.45 -6.43 -16.55
CA VAL A 75 -3.68 -5.98 -15.36
C VAL A 75 -3.03 -7.19 -14.70
N LEU A 76 -3.81 -8.25 -14.51
CA LEU A 76 -3.42 -9.54 -13.95
C LEU A 76 -3.88 -10.66 -14.88
N THR A 77 -3.20 -11.80 -14.85
CA THR A 77 -3.66 -13.03 -15.52
C THR A 77 -4.81 -13.66 -14.73
N ASP A 78 -5.59 -14.52 -15.40
CA ASP A 78 -6.65 -15.30 -14.72
C ASP A 78 -6.06 -16.24 -13.66
N ALA A 79 -4.80 -16.63 -13.77
CA ALA A 79 -4.08 -17.40 -12.77
C ALA A 79 -3.87 -16.57 -11.50
N ALA A 80 -3.35 -15.33 -11.62
CA ALA A 80 -3.15 -14.41 -10.50
C ALA A 80 -4.46 -14.04 -9.78
N LEU A 81 -5.59 -14.11 -10.49
CA LEU A 81 -6.91 -13.88 -9.89
C LEU A 81 -7.42 -15.09 -9.10
N LYS A 82 -6.88 -16.27 -9.37
CA LYS A 82 -7.30 -17.56 -8.76
C LYS A 82 -6.29 -18.08 -7.75
N GLU A 83 -5.01 -17.84 -7.96
CA GLU A 83 -3.93 -18.27 -7.07
C GLU A 83 -3.52 -17.13 -6.15
N ASP A 84 -3.58 -17.37 -4.87
CA ASP A 84 -3.11 -16.48 -3.85
C ASP A 84 -1.86 -17.07 -3.19
N PRO A 85 -0.65 -16.79 -3.67
CA PRO A 85 0.57 -17.13 -2.94
C PRO A 85 0.60 -16.46 -1.56
N ASN A 86 -0.18 -15.38 -1.39
CA ASN A 86 -0.22 -14.57 -0.19
C ASN A 86 -1.52 -14.69 0.61
N GLU A 87 -2.53 -15.47 0.11
CA GLU A 87 -3.77 -15.76 0.87
C GLU A 87 -3.45 -16.37 2.25
N GLY A 88 -2.36 -17.11 2.32
CA GLY A 88 -1.86 -17.67 3.59
C GLY A 88 -1.18 -16.63 4.50
N ALA A 89 -0.57 -15.58 3.97
CA ALA A 89 0.12 -14.57 4.77
C ALA A 89 -0.81 -13.39 5.12
N GLU A 90 -1.57 -12.86 4.15
CA GLU A 90 -2.52 -11.77 4.42
C GLU A 90 -3.73 -12.21 5.24
N GLN A 91 -4.30 -13.39 4.97
CA GLN A 91 -5.39 -13.94 5.79
C GLN A 91 -4.89 -14.38 7.16
N LYS A 92 -3.68 -14.93 7.29
CA LYS A 92 -3.07 -15.21 8.59
C LYS A 92 -2.70 -13.93 9.34
N ALA A 93 -2.18 -12.90 8.66
CA ALA A 93 -1.93 -11.61 9.27
C ALA A 93 -3.25 -10.92 9.68
N GLN A 94 -4.27 -10.93 8.83
CA GLN A 94 -5.57 -10.35 9.15
C GLN A 94 -6.36 -11.17 10.18
N GLN A 95 -6.23 -12.50 10.22
CA GLN A 95 -6.88 -13.34 11.22
C GLN A 95 -6.13 -13.37 12.55
N GLN A 96 -4.80 -13.26 12.54
CA GLN A 96 -3.99 -13.17 13.76
C GLN A 96 -3.98 -11.76 14.34
N ASN A 97 -4.16 -10.73 13.51
CA ASN A 97 -4.10 -9.32 13.88
C ASN A 97 -5.49 -8.64 13.85
N SER A 98 -6.57 -9.42 13.84
CA SER A 98 -7.90 -8.85 14.02
C SER A 98 -8.02 -8.24 15.43
N PRO A 99 -8.56 -7.02 15.56
CA PRO A 99 -8.69 -6.34 16.84
C PRO A 99 -9.53 -7.19 17.80
N GLN A 100 -8.91 -7.67 18.88
CA GLN A 100 -9.53 -8.57 19.86
C GLN A 100 -10.12 -7.80 21.04
N THR A 101 -9.56 -6.66 21.35
CA THR A 101 -10.00 -5.80 22.45
C THR A 101 -10.82 -4.61 21.95
N ASP A 102 -11.67 -4.04 22.81
CA ASP A 102 -12.43 -2.84 22.46
C ASP A 102 -11.52 -1.62 22.20
N GLN A 103 -10.34 -1.60 22.83
CA GLN A 103 -9.31 -0.58 22.57
C GLN A 103 -8.73 -0.70 21.16
N GLU A 104 -8.43 -1.90 20.72
CA GLU A 104 -7.94 -2.16 19.36
C GLU A 104 -8.98 -1.83 18.29
N LYS A 105 -10.24 -2.16 18.56
CA LYS A 105 -11.35 -1.81 17.65
C LYS A 105 -11.51 -0.29 17.49
N GLU A 106 -11.37 0.46 18.59
CA GLU A 106 -11.39 1.94 18.56
C GLU A 106 -10.20 2.49 17.75
N ILE A 107 -9.00 1.94 17.94
CA ILE A 107 -7.80 2.33 17.19
C ILE A 107 -7.99 2.04 15.69
N VAL A 108 -8.50 0.85 15.35
CA VAL A 108 -8.78 0.49 13.95
C VAL A 108 -9.80 1.43 13.33
N ALA A 109 -10.89 1.74 14.02
CA ALA A 109 -11.89 2.69 13.53
C ALA A 109 -11.29 4.08 13.23
N ILE A 110 -10.42 4.58 14.12
CA ILE A 110 -9.71 5.85 13.90
C ILE A 110 -8.77 5.75 12.68
N LEU A 111 -8.02 4.64 12.54
CA LEU A 111 -7.15 4.43 11.38
C LEU A 111 -7.96 4.42 10.07
N GLU A 112 -9.08 3.71 10.04
CA GLU A 112 -9.92 3.60 8.84
C GLU A 112 -10.59 4.94 8.48
N GLU A 113 -11.04 5.69 9.47
CA GLU A 113 -11.77 6.95 9.24
C GLU A 113 -10.85 8.11 8.85
N PHE A 114 -9.69 8.24 9.49
CA PHE A 114 -8.85 9.43 9.36
C PHE A 114 -7.52 9.18 8.63
N VAL A 115 -6.91 8.01 8.83
CA VAL A 115 -5.55 7.74 8.32
C VAL A 115 -5.59 7.06 6.96
N THR A 116 -6.43 6.06 6.79
CA THR A 116 -6.53 5.29 5.54
C THR A 116 -6.85 6.16 4.32
N PRO A 117 -7.80 7.13 4.39
CA PRO A 117 -8.07 8.01 3.25
C PRO A 117 -6.88 8.89 2.85
N ALA A 118 -6.14 9.40 3.83
CA ALA A 118 -4.95 10.22 3.59
C ALA A 118 -3.83 9.41 2.94
N VAL A 119 -3.54 8.23 3.51
CA VAL A 119 -2.52 7.30 2.98
C VAL A 119 -2.88 6.80 1.58
N ALA A 120 -4.16 6.48 1.33
CA ALA A 120 -4.64 6.09 0.00
C ALA A 120 -4.55 7.24 -1.01
N GLY A 121 -4.77 8.49 -0.59
CA GLY A 121 -4.58 9.69 -1.42
C GLY A 121 -3.14 9.85 -1.90
N ASP A 122 -2.18 9.44 -1.09
CA ASP A 122 -0.75 9.44 -1.41
C ASP A 122 -0.30 8.16 -2.15
N GLY A 123 -1.23 7.27 -2.50
CA GLY A 123 -0.96 6.03 -3.24
C GLY A 123 -0.35 4.92 -2.38
N GLY A 124 -0.50 5.00 -1.06
CA GLY A 124 -0.09 3.98 -0.11
C GLY A 124 -1.27 3.21 0.48
N TYR A 125 -0.94 2.31 1.38
CA TYR A 125 -1.89 1.56 2.18
C TYR A 125 -1.39 1.42 3.61
N ILE A 126 -2.31 1.46 4.57
CA ILE A 126 -2.04 1.22 5.98
C ILE A 126 -3.02 0.17 6.53
N ALA A 127 -2.51 -0.72 7.36
CA ALA A 127 -3.32 -1.68 8.12
C ALA A 127 -2.87 -1.75 9.58
N PHE A 128 -3.80 -2.04 10.46
CA PHE A 128 -3.51 -2.40 11.83
C PHE A 128 -2.78 -3.76 11.85
N ASP A 129 -1.70 -3.85 12.63
CA ASP A 129 -0.99 -5.09 12.90
C ASP A 129 -1.24 -5.55 14.34
N SER A 130 -0.79 -4.79 15.32
CA SER A 130 -0.95 -5.12 16.73
C SER A 130 -0.88 -3.87 17.62
N PHE A 131 -1.43 -3.96 18.82
CA PHE A 131 -1.33 -2.94 19.83
C PHE A 131 -0.87 -3.53 21.15
N ASP A 132 0.19 -2.98 21.72
CA ASP A 132 0.67 -3.32 23.04
C ASP A 132 0.23 -2.25 24.05
N PRO A 133 -0.70 -2.58 24.97
CA PRO A 133 -1.20 -1.63 25.95
C PRO A 133 -0.19 -1.29 27.06
N GLU A 134 0.82 -2.14 27.31
CA GLU A 134 1.83 -1.90 28.35
C GLU A 134 2.83 -0.84 27.88
N THR A 135 3.34 -0.98 26.66
CA THR A 135 4.26 -0.03 26.03
C THR A 135 3.54 1.11 25.32
N LYS A 136 2.21 1.00 25.16
CA LYS A 136 1.37 1.93 24.37
C LYS A 136 1.84 2.07 22.92
N THR A 137 2.33 0.98 22.36
CA THR A 137 2.90 0.92 21.01
C THR A 137 1.90 0.29 20.07
N LEU A 138 1.54 1.03 19.03
CA LEU A 138 0.76 0.55 17.89
C LEU A 138 1.71 0.15 16.77
N ARG A 139 1.56 -1.04 16.24
CA ARG A 139 2.21 -1.50 15.01
C ARG A 139 1.24 -1.43 13.85
N VAL A 140 1.70 -0.86 12.75
CA VAL A 140 0.95 -0.73 11.51
C VAL A 140 1.77 -1.22 10.33
N LEU A 141 1.12 -1.92 9.41
CA LEU A 141 1.70 -2.31 8.14
C LEU A 141 1.54 -1.14 7.17
N LEU A 142 2.64 -0.70 6.55
CA LEU A 142 2.64 0.29 5.48
C LEU A 142 3.09 -0.34 4.16
N GLN A 143 2.33 -0.10 3.09
CA GLN A 143 2.61 -0.60 1.74
C GLN A 143 2.48 0.50 0.69
N GLY A 144 3.01 0.24 -0.51
CA GLY A 144 2.94 1.14 -1.66
C GLY A 144 3.84 2.38 -1.52
N ALA A 145 3.38 3.54 -1.96
CA ALA A 145 4.19 4.76 -1.95
C ALA A 145 4.71 5.18 -0.56
N CYS A 146 4.05 4.71 0.50
CA CYS A 146 4.41 5.03 1.89
C CYS A 146 5.52 4.13 2.46
N SER A 147 5.81 2.97 1.86
CA SER A 147 6.87 2.05 2.29
C SER A 147 8.23 2.35 1.67
N GLY A 148 8.25 2.91 0.45
CA GLY A 148 9.46 3.04 -0.36
C GLY A 148 10.37 4.25 -0.07
N CYS A 149 9.96 5.22 0.76
CA CYS A 149 10.72 6.44 1.00
C CYS A 149 10.96 6.70 2.49
N PRO A 150 12.20 6.55 3.00
CA PRO A 150 12.49 6.68 4.43
C PRO A 150 12.03 8.01 5.05
N SER A 151 12.17 9.11 4.32
CA SER A 151 11.76 10.43 4.81
C SER A 151 10.24 10.61 4.87
N SER A 152 9.51 10.05 3.90
CA SER A 152 8.05 10.07 3.86
C SER A 152 7.46 9.19 4.95
N THR A 153 8.03 8.00 5.15
CA THR A 153 7.62 7.05 6.19
C THR A 153 7.75 7.65 7.59
N VAL A 154 8.87 8.34 7.88
CA VAL A 154 9.09 9.00 9.17
C VAL A 154 8.08 10.13 9.41
N THR A 155 7.84 10.96 8.38
CA THR A 155 6.89 12.08 8.48
C THR A 155 5.46 11.57 8.68
N LEU A 156 5.05 10.58 7.90
CA LEU A 156 3.74 9.95 8.00
C LEU A 156 3.56 9.29 9.38
N LYS A 157 4.53 8.51 9.82
CA LYS A 157 4.53 7.86 11.13
C LYS A 157 4.35 8.87 12.27
N ASN A 158 5.10 9.98 12.24
CA ASN A 158 5.01 11.02 13.26
C ASN A 158 3.65 11.72 13.24
N GLY A 159 3.09 11.97 12.05
CA GLY A 159 1.74 12.53 11.88
C GLY A 159 0.66 11.61 12.45
N ILE A 160 0.71 10.33 12.10
CA ILE A 160 -0.20 9.31 12.63
C ILE A 160 -0.07 9.19 14.16
N GLN A 161 1.15 9.16 14.67
CA GLN A 161 1.40 9.08 16.11
C GLN A 161 0.82 10.28 16.87
N THR A 162 0.99 11.49 16.36
CA THR A 162 0.45 12.71 16.97
C THR A 162 -1.07 12.67 16.99
N MET A 163 -1.69 12.35 15.86
CA MET A 163 -3.14 12.24 15.72
C MET A 163 -3.72 11.18 16.66
N LEU A 164 -3.17 9.97 16.65
CA LEU A 164 -3.64 8.88 17.51
C LEU A 164 -3.46 9.19 19.00
N LYS A 165 -2.35 9.84 19.37
CA LYS A 165 -2.11 10.26 20.75
C LYS A 165 -3.18 11.23 21.25
N GLU A 166 -3.61 12.17 20.40
CA GLU A 166 -4.68 13.11 20.73
C GLU A 166 -6.04 12.42 20.80
N MET A 167 -6.40 11.64 19.77
CA MET A 167 -7.72 11.00 19.66
C MET A 167 -7.92 9.89 20.68
N THR A 168 -6.87 9.17 21.04
CA THR A 168 -6.93 8.09 22.05
C THR A 168 -6.61 8.57 23.47
N GLN A 169 -6.50 9.89 23.69
CA GLN A 169 -6.16 10.49 25.00
C GLN A 169 -4.86 9.92 25.60
N GLY A 170 -3.86 9.68 24.75
CA GLY A 170 -2.54 9.17 25.15
C GLY A 170 -2.48 7.67 25.41
N ARG A 171 -3.49 6.89 25.03
CA ARG A 171 -3.44 5.42 25.05
C ARG A 171 -2.45 4.88 24.03
N VAL A 172 -2.38 5.49 22.84
CA VAL A 172 -1.31 5.24 21.88
C VAL A 172 -0.24 6.31 22.05
N ALA A 173 0.96 5.91 22.41
CA ALA A 173 2.10 6.81 22.62
C ALA A 173 3.13 6.71 21.49
N LEU A 174 3.29 5.53 20.92
CA LEU A 174 4.26 5.23 19.87
C LEU A 174 3.57 4.50 18.73
N VAL A 175 3.96 4.84 17.49
CA VAL A 175 3.56 4.12 16.28
C VAL A 175 4.81 3.54 15.62
N GLU A 176 4.81 2.25 15.35
CA GLU A 176 5.85 1.55 14.61
C GLU A 176 5.30 1.11 13.26
N ALA A 177 6.00 1.48 12.19
CA ALA A 177 5.69 1.00 10.85
C ALA A 177 6.47 -0.29 10.61
N ILE A 178 5.76 -1.34 10.21
CA ILE A 178 6.32 -2.58 9.70
C ILE A 178 6.25 -2.47 8.18
N ASN A 179 7.39 -2.59 7.53
CA ASN A 179 7.48 -2.70 6.07
C ASN A 179 7.86 -4.15 5.78
N ASP A 180 7.05 -4.82 5.01
CA ASP A 180 7.33 -6.17 4.52
C ASP A 180 8.29 -6.10 3.34
#